data_8d0f5a73cbba359014902122b83c653b
#
_entry.id   8d0f5a73cbba359014902122b83c653b
#
_cell.length_a   1.000
_cell.length_b   1.000
_cell.length_c   1.000
_cell.angle_alpha   90.00
_cell.angle_beta   90.00
_cell.angle_gamma   90.00
#
_symmetry.space_group_name_H-M   'P 1'
#
loop_
_entity.id
_entity.type
_entity.pdbx_description
1 polymer ?
#
loop_
_entity_poly.entity_id
_entity_poly.type
_entity_poly.pdbx_seq_one_letter_code
_entity_poly.pdbx_strand_id
1 'polypeptide(L)'
;MQESSISEKIKELRTDLKMNQKNFSAAIGIRQSTLSSYENGVVTPSNDVLLTIAQKFHVSLDWLFGLSENKVQISTLSDILWVLLQMNESNELRYELDINNKLPGDIETETQKWYAGLRFYGNNPEHSLNADMCNFLADLQENRESLESYFTGKDMFEMWKKQTLEYYTSKPVTHKEIEELDFETRIRKRDELLAKKFSNNE
;
A
#
# COMPACT_ATOMS: atom_id res chain seq x y z
N MET A 1 20.11 20.20 0.78
CA MET A 1 18.93 19.48 1.31
C MET A 1 19.07 19.47 2.81
N GLN A 2 18.06 19.92 3.56
CA GLN A 2 18.07 19.84 5.02
C GLN A 2 17.81 18.38 5.38
N GLU A 3 18.75 17.74 6.06
CA GLU A 3 18.54 16.37 6.58
C GLU A 3 17.40 16.41 7.59
N SER A 4 16.28 15.74 7.26
CA SER A 4 15.16 15.62 8.20
C SER A 4 15.62 14.79 9.40
N SER A 5 15.41 15.31 10.60
CA SER A 5 15.77 14.59 11.82
C SER A 5 14.88 13.38 12.06
N ILE A 6 15.38 12.35 12.76
CA ILE A 6 14.59 11.19 13.19
C ILE A 6 13.28 11.63 13.88
N SER A 7 13.32 12.69 14.66
CA SER A 7 12.17 13.27 15.36
C SER A 7 11.08 13.73 14.41
N GLU A 8 11.47 14.40 13.33
CA GLU A 8 10.56 14.86 12.29
C GLU A 8 9.97 13.67 11.53
N LYS A 9 10.78 12.65 11.21
CA LYS A 9 10.33 11.44 10.51
C LYS A 9 9.32 10.62 11.34
N ILE A 10 9.53 10.49 12.65
CA ILE A 10 8.57 9.83 13.55
C ILE A 10 7.25 10.61 13.59
N LYS A 11 7.31 11.94 13.70
CA LYS A 11 6.12 12.78 13.71
C LYS A 11 5.40 12.77 12.37
N GLU A 12 6.13 12.80 11.24
CA GLU A 12 5.62 12.66 9.89
C GLU A 12 4.87 11.31 9.75
N LEU A 13 5.49 10.19 10.11
CA LEU A 13 4.89 8.87 10.06
C LEU A 13 3.56 8.80 10.82
N ARG A 14 3.57 9.28 12.08
CA ARG A 14 2.36 9.28 12.90
C ARG A 14 1.23 10.11 12.27
N THR A 15 1.59 11.26 11.71
CA THR A 15 0.62 12.19 11.11
C THR A 15 0.01 11.58 9.84
N ASP A 16 0.83 10.96 9.00
CA ASP A 16 0.39 10.29 7.77
C ASP A 16 -0.54 9.11 8.06
N LEU A 17 -0.26 8.36 9.14
CA LEU A 17 -1.14 7.31 9.64
C LEU A 17 -2.41 7.85 10.34
N LYS A 18 -2.59 9.19 10.40
CA LYS A 18 -3.71 9.86 11.10
C LYS A 18 -3.86 9.42 12.56
N MET A 19 -2.77 8.99 13.18
CA MET A 19 -2.76 8.54 14.57
C MET A 19 -2.45 9.70 15.53
N ASN A 20 -3.13 9.72 16.68
CA ASN A 20 -2.71 10.56 17.78
C ASN A 20 -1.52 9.93 18.54
N GLN A 21 -0.82 10.72 19.35
CA GLN A 21 0.34 10.25 20.11
C GLN A 21 0.03 9.06 21.03
N LYS A 22 -1.16 9.01 21.62
CA LYS A 22 -1.60 7.92 22.51
C LYS A 22 -1.69 6.59 21.76
N ASN A 23 -2.34 6.59 20.60
CA ASN A 23 -2.53 5.39 19.78
C ASN A 23 -1.20 4.91 19.16
N PHE A 24 -0.40 5.84 18.64
CA PHE A 24 0.91 5.49 18.06
C PHE A 24 1.86 4.92 19.11
N SER A 25 1.97 5.56 20.29
CA SER A 25 2.83 5.07 21.38
C SER A 25 2.39 3.69 21.90
N ALA A 26 1.08 3.46 22.01
CA ALA A 26 0.53 2.15 22.37
C ALA A 26 0.86 1.08 21.31
N ALA A 27 0.79 1.42 20.02
CA ALA A 27 1.11 0.50 18.93
C ALA A 27 2.56 0.00 18.96
N ILE A 28 3.51 0.85 19.42
CA ILE A 28 4.94 0.50 19.52
C ILE A 28 5.39 0.16 20.96
N GLY A 29 4.45 0.04 21.89
CA GLY A 29 4.72 -0.42 23.27
C GLY A 29 5.48 0.58 24.16
N ILE A 30 5.39 1.90 23.89
CA ILE A 30 6.03 2.94 24.72
C ILE A 30 4.99 3.85 25.37
N ARG A 31 5.43 4.67 26.33
CA ARG A 31 4.57 5.69 26.95
C ARG A 31 4.38 6.89 26.00
N GLN A 32 3.21 7.53 26.03
CA GLN A 32 2.92 8.73 25.24
C GLN A 32 3.91 9.86 25.52
N SER A 33 4.32 10.06 26.79
CA SER A 33 5.33 11.06 27.15
C SER A 33 6.69 10.82 26.51
N THR A 34 7.08 9.54 26.39
CA THR A 34 8.32 9.13 25.69
C THR A 34 8.23 9.45 24.20
N LEU A 35 7.10 9.13 23.53
CA LEU A 35 6.89 9.50 22.14
C LEU A 35 6.95 11.01 21.94
N SER A 36 6.31 11.78 22.83
CA SER A 36 6.37 13.24 22.78
C SER A 36 7.80 13.76 22.86
N SER A 37 8.66 13.16 23.72
CA SER A 37 10.06 13.51 23.82
C SER A 37 10.84 13.19 22.54
N TYR A 38 10.51 12.08 21.87
CA TYR A 38 11.11 11.72 20.58
C TYR A 38 10.73 12.71 19.47
N GLU A 39 9.42 13.02 19.33
CA GLU A 39 8.92 13.92 18.30
C GLU A 39 9.42 15.37 18.47
N ASN A 40 9.76 15.77 19.69
CA ASN A 40 10.31 17.10 20.00
C ASN A 40 11.85 17.11 20.00
N GLY A 41 12.51 16.01 19.68
CA GLY A 41 13.98 15.93 19.64
C GLY A 41 14.66 16.03 21.00
N VAL A 42 13.91 15.89 22.12
CA VAL A 42 14.45 15.96 23.48
C VAL A 42 15.28 14.72 23.82
N VAL A 43 14.85 13.56 23.29
CA VAL A 43 15.51 12.26 23.49
C VAL A 43 15.57 11.55 22.15
N THR A 44 16.70 10.92 21.85
CA THR A 44 16.82 10.05 20.65
C THR A 44 16.27 8.67 20.95
N PRO A 45 15.42 8.11 20.08
CA PRO A 45 14.95 6.72 20.21
C PRO A 45 16.11 5.73 20.20
N SER A 46 15.98 4.63 20.95
CA SER A 46 16.93 3.53 20.85
C SER A 46 16.74 2.77 19.53
N ASN A 47 17.75 2.01 19.12
CA ASN A 47 17.68 1.17 17.92
C ASN A 47 16.50 0.18 17.99
N ASP A 48 16.20 -0.38 19.16
CA ASP A 48 15.08 -1.33 19.35
C ASP A 48 13.73 -0.64 19.09
N VAL A 49 13.56 0.62 19.50
CA VAL A 49 12.35 1.39 19.21
C VAL A 49 12.24 1.69 17.72
N LEU A 50 13.34 2.09 17.07
CA LEU A 50 13.35 2.34 15.63
C LEU A 50 13.05 1.07 14.81
N LEU A 51 13.61 -0.07 15.21
CA LEU A 51 13.28 -1.37 14.61
C LEU A 51 11.80 -1.72 14.81
N THR A 52 11.26 -1.48 16.01
CA THR A 52 9.84 -1.71 16.29
C THR A 52 8.94 -0.85 15.41
N ILE A 53 9.29 0.44 15.23
CA ILE A 53 8.56 1.35 14.33
C ILE A 53 8.64 0.83 12.89
N ALA A 54 9.84 0.51 12.41
CA ALA A 54 10.07 0.03 11.05
C ALA A 54 9.25 -1.23 10.74
N GLN A 55 9.29 -2.21 11.63
CA GLN A 55 8.56 -3.46 11.47
C GLN A 55 7.04 -3.30 11.59
N LYS A 56 6.59 -2.51 12.58
CA LYS A 56 5.16 -2.34 12.85
C LYS A 56 4.43 -1.59 11.74
N PHE A 57 5.08 -0.62 11.15
CA PHE A 57 4.49 0.27 10.15
C PHE A 57 5.05 0.07 8.74
N HIS A 58 5.87 -0.97 8.53
CA HIS A 58 6.49 -1.32 7.25
C HIS A 58 7.22 -0.15 6.58
N VAL A 59 7.97 0.61 7.40
CA VAL A 59 8.78 1.74 6.89
C VAL A 59 10.26 1.40 6.91
N SER A 60 11.00 1.98 5.96
CA SER A 60 12.44 1.81 5.86
C SER A 60 13.16 2.48 7.04
N LEU A 61 14.17 1.81 7.60
CA LEU A 61 15.09 2.44 8.56
C LEU A 61 15.87 3.58 7.91
N ASP A 62 16.29 3.44 6.66
CA ASP A 62 16.98 4.49 5.93
C ASP A 62 16.11 5.75 5.82
N TRP A 63 14.81 5.57 5.61
CA TRP A 63 13.86 6.68 5.63
C TRP A 63 13.73 7.30 7.03
N LEU A 64 13.64 6.50 8.08
CA LEU A 64 13.60 7.00 9.48
C LEU A 64 14.86 7.77 9.86
N PHE A 65 16.01 7.37 9.32
CA PHE A 65 17.29 8.08 9.50
C PHE A 65 17.49 9.28 8.56
N GLY A 66 16.56 9.52 7.63
CA GLY A 66 16.67 10.59 6.64
C GLY A 66 17.66 10.31 5.51
N LEU A 67 18.12 9.06 5.38
CA LEU A 67 19.08 8.62 4.35
C LEU A 67 18.39 8.31 3.00
N SER A 68 17.07 8.12 3.00
CA SER A 68 16.24 7.82 1.83
C SER A 68 14.93 8.59 1.86
N GLU A 69 14.47 9.02 0.70
CA GLU A 69 13.12 9.57 0.54
C GLU A 69 12.05 8.47 0.46
N ASN A 70 12.44 7.23 0.18
CA ASN A 70 11.54 6.09 0.05
C ASN A 70 11.11 5.57 1.43
N LYS A 71 9.87 5.84 1.78
CA LYS A 71 9.27 5.45 3.06
C LYS A 71 9.10 3.94 3.20
N VAL A 72 8.71 3.26 2.13
CA VAL A 72 8.51 1.81 2.10
C VAL A 72 9.69 1.14 1.42
N GLN A 73 10.27 0.12 2.06
CA GLN A 73 11.29 -0.73 1.47
C GLN A 73 10.66 -2.05 1.08
N ILE A 74 10.77 -2.39 -0.21
CA ILE A 74 10.32 -3.69 -0.74
C ILE A 74 11.58 -4.53 -0.96
N SER A 75 11.77 -5.56 -0.14
CA SER A 75 12.95 -6.43 -0.14
C SER A 75 12.58 -7.91 -0.31
N THR A 76 11.34 -8.26 0.03
CA THR A 76 10.84 -9.63 0.02
C THR A 76 9.50 -9.72 -0.71
N LEU A 77 9.11 -10.93 -1.10
CA LEU A 77 7.76 -11.19 -1.61
C LEU A 77 6.69 -10.81 -0.58
N SER A 78 6.97 -10.99 0.71
CA SER A 78 6.04 -10.59 1.78
C SER A 78 5.73 -9.09 1.76
N ASP A 79 6.71 -8.23 1.45
CA ASP A 79 6.49 -6.78 1.35
C ASP A 79 5.57 -6.44 0.16
N ILE A 80 5.74 -7.14 -0.97
CA ILE A 80 4.85 -6.99 -2.14
C ILE A 80 3.43 -7.44 -1.79
N LEU A 81 3.29 -8.60 -1.14
CA LEU A 81 1.98 -9.11 -0.73
C LEU A 81 1.30 -8.17 0.26
N TRP A 82 2.06 -7.58 1.19
CA TRP A 82 1.53 -6.58 2.11
C TRP A 82 0.98 -5.35 1.38
N VAL A 83 1.69 -4.83 0.37
CA VAL A 83 1.19 -3.71 -0.45
C VAL A 83 -0.12 -4.09 -1.14
N LEU A 84 -0.22 -5.30 -1.72
CA LEU A 84 -1.44 -5.76 -2.36
C LEU A 84 -2.62 -5.89 -1.38
N LEU A 85 -2.35 -6.35 -0.15
CA LEU A 85 -3.36 -6.41 0.90
C LEU A 85 -3.83 -5.01 1.31
N GLN A 86 -2.91 -4.04 1.46
CA GLN A 86 -3.27 -2.64 1.72
C GLN A 86 -4.13 -2.04 0.58
N MET A 87 -3.80 -2.32 -0.67
CA MET A 87 -4.62 -1.92 -1.81
C MET A 87 -6.04 -2.51 -1.75
N ASN A 88 -6.18 -3.78 -1.31
CA ASN A 88 -7.49 -4.44 -1.17
C ASN A 88 -8.34 -3.84 -0.06
N GLU A 89 -7.71 -3.28 0.97
CA GLU A 89 -8.37 -2.61 2.11
C GLU A 89 -8.69 -1.13 1.84
N SER A 90 -8.24 -0.57 0.71
CA SER A 90 -8.52 0.82 0.33
C SER A 90 -10.00 1.06 0.02
N ASN A 91 -10.48 2.26 0.38
CA ASN A 91 -11.82 2.73 0.00
C ASN A 91 -11.84 3.28 -1.42
N GLU A 92 -10.75 3.90 -1.87
CA GLU A 92 -10.65 4.65 -3.12
C GLU A 92 -10.25 3.78 -4.31
N LEU A 93 -9.78 2.53 -4.04
CA LEU A 93 -9.35 1.58 -5.06
C LEU A 93 -10.18 0.30 -5.02
N ARG A 94 -10.54 -0.19 -6.20
CA ARG A 94 -11.15 -1.49 -6.38
C ARG A 94 -10.61 -2.14 -7.65
N TYR A 95 -10.20 -3.39 -7.53
CA TYR A 95 -9.76 -4.19 -8.67
C TYR A 95 -10.45 -5.55 -8.67
N GLU A 96 -10.52 -6.14 -9.85
CA GLU A 96 -10.89 -7.54 -10.02
C GLU A 96 -9.64 -8.38 -10.19
N LEU A 97 -9.70 -9.61 -9.69
CA LEU A 97 -8.67 -10.61 -9.91
C LEU A 97 -9.03 -11.42 -11.15
N ASP A 98 -8.19 -11.33 -12.18
CA ASP A 98 -8.27 -12.15 -13.38
C ASP A 98 -7.26 -13.31 -13.24
N ILE A 99 -7.76 -14.49 -12.88
CA ILE A 99 -6.92 -15.63 -12.51
C ILE A 99 -7.21 -16.80 -13.43
N ASN A 100 -6.19 -17.25 -14.12
CA ASN A 100 -6.17 -18.53 -14.84
C ASN A 100 -5.18 -19.48 -14.14
N ASN A 101 -5.69 -20.23 -13.18
CA ASN A 101 -4.89 -21.15 -12.39
C ASN A 101 -4.64 -22.45 -13.13
N LYS A 102 -3.43 -22.99 -12.94
CA LYS A 102 -3.14 -24.37 -13.28
C LYS A 102 -3.90 -25.30 -12.32
N LEU A 103 -4.78 -26.15 -12.85
CA LEU A 103 -5.48 -27.14 -12.05
C LEU A 103 -4.53 -28.30 -11.69
N PRO A 104 -4.60 -28.82 -10.44
CA PRO A 104 -3.84 -30.00 -10.06
C PRO A 104 -4.20 -31.18 -10.96
N GLY A 105 -3.21 -31.79 -11.63
CA GLY A 105 -3.40 -32.93 -12.52
C GLY A 105 -3.48 -32.59 -14.00
N ASP A 106 -3.48 -31.31 -14.37
CA ASP A 106 -3.36 -30.93 -15.77
C ASP A 106 -1.95 -31.22 -16.27
N ILE A 107 -1.87 -31.97 -17.35
CA ILE A 107 -0.59 -32.23 -18.05
C ILE A 107 -0.10 -30.88 -18.58
N GLU A 108 1.16 -30.57 -18.30
CA GLU A 108 1.83 -29.40 -18.86
C GLU A 108 1.83 -29.49 -20.39
N THR A 109 0.86 -28.86 -21.02
CA THR A 109 0.97 -28.52 -22.41
C THR A 109 1.69 -27.17 -22.47
N GLU A 110 2.77 -27.07 -23.23
CA GLU A 110 3.57 -25.84 -23.43
C GLU A 110 2.74 -24.63 -23.90
N THR A 111 1.47 -24.84 -24.24
CA THR A 111 0.55 -23.85 -24.77
C THR A 111 -0.36 -23.20 -23.72
N GLN A 112 -0.53 -23.79 -22.53
CA GLN A 112 -1.41 -23.24 -21.50
C GLN A 112 -0.58 -22.38 -20.50
N LYS A 113 -0.66 -21.07 -20.67
CA LYS A 113 -0.09 -20.11 -19.71
C LYS A 113 -1.07 -19.94 -18.55
N TRP A 114 -0.64 -20.20 -17.33
CA TRP A 114 -1.35 -19.76 -16.15
C TRP A 114 -0.89 -18.36 -15.76
N TYR A 115 -1.82 -17.52 -15.30
CA TYR A 115 -1.54 -16.13 -14.95
C TYR A 115 -2.49 -15.62 -13.87
N ALA A 116 -2.09 -14.54 -13.22
CA ALA A 116 -2.94 -13.72 -12.38
C ALA A 116 -2.74 -12.26 -12.76
N GLY A 117 -3.82 -11.52 -12.87
CA GLY A 117 -3.81 -10.10 -13.20
C GLY A 117 -4.71 -9.30 -12.26
N LEU A 118 -4.43 -8.01 -12.14
CA LEU A 118 -5.28 -7.03 -11.48
C LEU A 118 -5.93 -6.16 -12.55
N ARG A 119 -7.27 -6.05 -12.50
CA ARG A 119 -8.04 -5.25 -13.45
C ARG A 119 -8.75 -4.11 -12.73
N PHE A 120 -8.39 -2.88 -13.10
CA PHE A 120 -9.03 -1.66 -12.60
C PHE A 120 -9.99 -1.11 -13.65
N TYR A 121 -11.17 -0.64 -13.21
CA TYR A 121 -12.12 0.06 -14.06
C TYR A 121 -12.07 1.55 -13.74
N GLY A 122 -11.48 2.35 -14.63
CA GLY A 122 -11.28 3.79 -14.44
C GLY A 122 -12.57 4.62 -14.45
N ASN A 123 -13.66 4.07 -14.98
CA ASN A 123 -14.97 4.70 -14.99
C ASN A 123 -15.84 4.31 -13.78
N ASN A 124 -15.28 3.70 -12.75
CA ASN A 124 -16.02 3.34 -11.54
C ASN A 124 -16.20 4.57 -10.61
N PRO A 125 -17.44 5.08 -10.43
CA PRO A 125 -17.68 6.29 -9.63
C PRO A 125 -17.51 6.07 -8.12
N GLU A 126 -17.56 4.80 -7.64
CA GLU A 126 -17.42 4.47 -6.22
C GLU A 126 -15.96 4.46 -5.75
N HIS A 127 -15.02 4.35 -6.70
CA HIS A 127 -13.58 4.21 -6.40
C HIS A 127 -12.79 5.27 -7.18
N SER A 128 -12.63 6.42 -6.55
CA SER A 128 -12.14 7.65 -7.17
C SER A 128 -10.71 7.57 -7.73
N LEU A 129 -9.87 6.68 -7.20
CA LEU A 129 -8.48 6.52 -7.65
C LEU A 129 -8.31 5.44 -8.73
N ASN A 130 -9.38 4.76 -9.14
CA ASN A 130 -9.27 3.76 -10.22
C ASN A 130 -8.84 4.37 -11.55
N ALA A 131 -9.35 5.56 -11.90
CA ALA A 131 -8.93 6.27 -13.11
C ALA A 131 -7.44 6.63 -13.05
N ASP A 132 -6.97 7.13 -11.92
CA ASP A 132 -5.56 7.44 -11.69
C ASP A 132 -4.68 6.20 -11.81
N MET A 133 -5.11 5.07 -11.26
CA MET A 133 -4.40 3.80 -11.39
C MET A 133 -4.32 3.33 -12.85
N CYS A 134 -5.41 3.45 -13.61
CA CYS A 134 -5.41 3.12 -15.04
C CYS A 134 -4.44 4.00 -15.82
N ASN A 135 -4.44 5.31 -15.58
CA ASN A 135 -3.53 6.25 -16.22
C ASN A 135 -2.07 5.94 -15.84
N PHE A 136 -1.79 5.74 -14.56
CA PHE A 136 -0.45 5.37 -14.10
C PHE A 136 0.05 4.07 -14.76
N LEU A 137 -0.79 3.03 -14.86
CA LEU A 137 -0.39 1.77 -15.47
C LEU A 137 -0.13 1.91 -16.98
N ALA A 138 -0.87 2.75 -17.67
CA ALA A 138 -0.62 3.07 -19.08
C ALA A 138 0.72 3.81 -19.25
N ASP A 139 0.96 4.84 -18.44
CA ASP A 139 2.22 5.59 -18.45
C ASP A 139 3.41 4.70 -18.06
N LEU A 140 3.25 3.82 -17.10
CA LEU A 140 4.27 2.86 -16.69
C LEU A 140 4.62 1.90 -17.83
N GLN A 141 3.63 1.39 -18.54
CA GLN A 141 3.86 0.52 -19.70
C GLN A 141 4.69 1.23 -20.76
N GLU A 142 4.31 2.44 -21.16
CA GLU A 142 5.01 3.23 -22.18
C GLU A 142 6.45 3.54 -21.76
N ASN A 143 6.66 4.02 -20.53
CA ASN A 143 8.00 4.36 -20.03
C ASN A 143 8.88 3.11 -19.89
N ARG A 144 8.33 1.98 -19.47
CA ARG A 144 9.06 0.71 -19.39
C ARG A 144 9.48 0.22 -20.77
N GLU A 145 8.58 0.22 -21.75
CA GLU A 145 8.87 -0.16 -23.13
C GLU A 145 9.95 0.75 -23.75
N SER A 146 9.88 2.06 -23.49
CA SER A 146 10.88 3.03 -23.92
C SER A 146 12.25 2.77 -23.30
N LEU A 147 12.31 2.37 -22.03
CA LEU A 147 13.55 2.01 -21.36
C LEU A 147 14.12 0.68 -21.89
N GLU A 148 13.28 -0.34 -22.05
CA GLU A 148 13.67 -1.67 -22.54
C GLU A 148 14.12 -1.66 -24.00
N SER A 149 13.56 -0.76 -24.81
CA SER A 149 13.97 -0.53 -26.21
C SER A 149 15.14 0.43 -26.37
N TYR A 150 15.75 0.90 -25.28
CA TYR A 150 16.84 1.89 -25.26
C TYR A 150 16.49 3.25 -25.85
N PHE A 151 15.22 3.55 -26.03
CA PHE A 151 14.77 4.85 -26.52
C PHE A 151 14.92 5.93 -25.43
N THR A 152 14.76 5.54 -24.18
CA THR A 152 14.93 6.39 -23.00
C THR A 152 16.06 5.85 -22.12
N GLY A 153 16.91 6.75 -21.60
CA GLY A 153 17.97 6.38 -20.65
C GLY A 153 17.44 6.22 -19.21
N LYS A 154 18.24 5.54 -18.39
CA LYS A 154 17.93 5.30 -16.97
C LYS A 154 17.62 6.60 -16.21
N ASP A 155 18.36 7.67 -16.47
CA ASP A 155 18.19 8.95 -15.75
C ASP A 155 16.83 9.58 -16.03
N MET A 156 16.35 9.48 -17.29
CA MET A 156 15.02 9.96 -17.70
C MET A 156 13.91 9.13 -17.02
N PHE A 157 14.09 7.81 -16.96
CA PHE A 157 13.15 6.94 -16.29
C PHE A 157 13.07 7.21 -14.77
N GLU A 158 14.20 7.44 -14.11
CA GLU A 158 14.23 7.82 -12.68
C GLU A 158 13.58 9.20 -12.46
N MET A 159 13.79 10.15 -13.36
CA MET A 159 13.14 11.46 -13.30
C MET A 159 11.61 11.34 -13.45
N TRP A 160 11.14 10.53 -14.41
CA TRP A 160 9.71 10.25 -14.58
C TRP A 160 9.11 9.61 -13.31
N LYS A 161 9.77 8.61 -12.71
CA LYS A 161 9.31 8.01 -11.45
C LYS A 161 9.14 9.05 -10.35
N LYS A 162 10.13 9.93 -10.18
CA LYS A 162 10.08 10.97 -9.15
C LYS A 162 8.91 11.92 -9.37
N GLN A 163 8.74 12.43 -10.59
CA GLN A 163 7.64 13.35 -10.93
C GLN A 163 6.26 12.69 -10.76
N THR A 164 6.14 11.43 -11.16
CA THR A 164 4.91 10.66 -11.00
C THR A 164 4.52 10.49 -9.53
N LEU A 165 5.47 10.08 -8.69
CA LEU A 165 5.22 9.92 -7.25
C LEU A 165 4.84 11.26 -6.59
N GLU A 166 5.52 12.35 -6.96
CA GLU A 166 5.23 13.69 -6.47
C GLU A 166 3.81 14.14 -6.86
N TYR A 167 3.40 13.90 -8.12
CA TYR A 167 2.05 14.21 -8.59
C TYR A 167 0.97 13.50 -7.78
N TYR A 168 1.15 12.20 -7.47
CA TYR A 168 0.17 11.41 -6.73
C TYR A 168 0.21 11.58 -5.21
N THR A 169 1.21 12.26 -4.65
CA THR A 169 1.32 12.48 -3.20
C THR A 169 0.11 13.20 -2.59
N SER A 170 -0.57 14.06 -3.36
CA SER A 170 -1.76 14.80 -2.90
C SER A 170 -3.04 13.97 -2.85
N LYS A 171 -3.02 12.71 -3.31
CA LYS A 171 -4.20 11.83 -3.38
C LYS A 171 -4.19 10.84 -2.22
N PRO A 172 -4.93 11.11 -1.13
CA PRO A 172 -4.92 10.25 0.04
C PRO A 172 -5.63 8.93 -0.23
N VAL A 173 -5.15 7.88 0.42
CA VAL A 173 -5.81 6.57 0.50
C VAL A 173 -6.29 6.37 1.93
N THR A 174 -7.53 5.94 2.09
CA THR A 174 -8.12 5.58 3.37
C THR A 174 -8.39 4.08 3.41
N HIS A 175 -8.44 3.50 4.61
CA HIS A 175 -8.67 2.08 4.78
C HIS A 175 -10.09 1.80 5.25
N LYS A 176 -10.63 0.68 4.77
CA LYS A 176 -11.92 0.17 5.20
C LYS A 176 -11.86 -0.22 6.68
N GLU A 177 -12.81 0.25 7.46
CA GLU A 177 -13.04 -0.30 8.79
C GLU A 177 -13.82 -1.62 8.63
N ILE A 178 -13.20 -2.72 9.05
CA ILE A 178 -13.86 -4.03 9.07
C ILE A 178 -14.63 -4.11 10.39
N GLU A 179 -15.96 -4.11 10.29
CA GLU A 179 -16.84 -4.27 11.45
C GLU A 179 -16.67 -5.67 12.05
N GLU A 180 -16.32 -5.74 13.33
CA GLU A 180 -16.31 -7.00 14.06
C GLU A 180 -17.76 -7.42 14.36
N LEU A 181 -18.26 -8.43 13.66
CA LEU A 181 -19.59 -8.97 13.83
C LEU A 181 -19.54 -10.30 14.57
N ASP A 182 -20.50 -10.52 15.46
CA ASP A 182 -20.74 -11.83 16.04
C ASP A 182 -21.12 -12.86 14.97
N PHE A 183 -21.04 -14.14 15.32
CA PHE A 183 -21.26 -15.23 14.37
C PHE A 183 -22.65 -15.21 13.75
N GLU A 184 -23.70 -14.95 14.51
CA GLU A 184 -25.09 -14.97 14.02
C GLU A 184 -25.35 -13.82 13.04
N THR A 185 -24.87 -12.62 13.35
CA THR A 185 -24.95 -11.45 12.47
C THR A 185 -24.19 -11.67 11.16
N ARG A 186 -23.01 -12.31 11.20
CA ARG A 186 -22.26 -12.66 9.98
C ARG A 186 -23.03 -13.63 9.07
N ILE A 187 -23.63 -14.67 9.66
CA ILE A 187 -24.44 -15.63 8.90
C ILE A 187 -25.63 -14.95 8.25
N ARG A 188 -26.36 -14.12 8.99
CA ARG A 188 -27.49 -13.37 8.44
C ARG A 188 -27.11 -12.48 7.28
N LYS A 189 -26.07 -11.64 7.45
CA LYS A 189 -25.57 -10.75 6.38
C LYS A 189 -25.09 -11.54 5.15
N ARG A 190 -24.44 -12.68 5.35
CA ARG A 190 -24.05 -13.59 4.26
C ARG A 190 -25.26 -14.07 3.48
N ASP A 191 -26.28 -14.57 4.18
CA ASP A 191 -27.46 -15.15 3.55
C ASP A 191 -28.28 -14.08 2.78
N GLU A 192 -28.36 -12.87 3.32
CA GLU A 192 -28.95 -11.71 2.62
C GLU A 192 -28.18 -11.36 1.32
N LEU A 193 -26.83 -11.37 1.36
CA LEU A 193 -26.02 -11.11 0.18
C LEU A 193 -26.18 -12.21 -0.88
N LEU A 194 -26.23 -13.48 -0.47
CA LEU A 194 -26.45 -14.59 -1.37
C LEU A 194 -27.83 -14.50 -2.03
N ALA A 195 -28.89 -14.21 -1.28
CA ALA A 195 -30.23 -14.03 -1.81
C ALA A 195 -30.28 -12.91 -2.87
N LYS A 196 -29.66 -11.75 -2.61
CA LYS A 196 -29.55 -10.66 -3.59
C LYS A 196 -28.79 -11.07 -4.87
N LYS A 197 -27.72 -11.86 -4.72
CA LYS A 197 -26.90 -12.30 -5.85
C LYS A 197 -27.66 -13.28 -6.78
N PHE A 198 -28.50 -14.12 -6.21
CA PHE A 198 -29.33 -15.05 -6.98
C PHE A 198 -30.56 -14.39 -7.63
N SER A 199 -31.16 -13.34 -6.98
CA SER A 199 -32.30 -12.61 -7.56
C SER A 199 -31.91 -11.65 -8.69
N ASN A 200 -30.65 -11.27 -8.83
CA ASN A 200 -30.16 -10.40 -9.93
C ASN A 200 -29.69 -11.19 -11.17
N ASN A 201 -29.73 -12.51 -11.14
CA ASN A 201 -29.34 -13.38 -12.26
C ASN A 201 -30.55 -14.01 -12.99
N GLU A 202 -31.77 -13.59 -12.66
CA GLU A 202 -33.01 -13.84 -13.41
C GLU A 202 -33.39 -12.57 -14.22
#